data_e65c3de0dd84713c2634ce5b44cac871
#
_entry.id   e65c3de0dd84713c2634ce5b44cac871
#
_cell.length_a   1.000
_cell.length_b   1.000
_cell.length_c   1.000
_cell.angle_alpha   90.00
_cell.angle_beta   90.00
_cell.angle_gamma   90.00
#
_symmetry.space_group_name_H-M   'P 1'
#
loop_
_entity.id
_entity.type
_entity.pdbx_description
1 polymer ?
#
loop_
_entity_poly.entity_id
_entity_poly.type
_entity_poly.pdbx_seq_one_letter_code
_entity_poly.pdbx_strand_id
1 'polypeptide(L)'
;MTLHPDDPPVALFGIPKIVSNLKDYKFILDSYDSLSNGMAFCSGSLASNINNNIYKIFETFKKKINFIHLRNVKIDKDKKSFYETNHLSGDVDFVKLIKLILKEEKRRSKNKKVEIPMRPDHGHCLLDDQFKKSINPGYTAIGRMMGLSELRGIIKAVS
;
A
#
# COMPACT_ATOMS: atom_id res chain seq x y z
N MET A 1 7.20 13.88 -8.32
CA MET A 1 7.43 13.41 -6.93
C MET A 1 6.29 12.48 -6.56
N THR A 2 6.57 11.43 -5.80
CA THR A 2 5.56 10.46 -5.35
C THR A 2 5.78 10.23 -3.87
N LEU A 3 4.90 10.79 -3.03
CA LEU A 3 5.05 10.79 -1.58
C LEU A 3 4.49 9.50 -0.98
N HIS A 4 5.35 8.76 -0.28
CA HIS A 4 4.98 7.56 0.45
C HIS A 4 4.49 7.91 1.87
N PRO A 5 3.47 7.23 2.42
CA PRO A 5 3.05 7.45 3.80
C PRO A 5 4.14 7.04 4.80
N ASP A 6 4.22 7.78 5.89
CA ASP A 6 5.12 7.45 6.99
C ASP A 6 4.79 6.08 7.61
N ASP A 7 5.84 5.32 7.95
CA ASP A 7 5.75 4.02 8.59
C ASP A 7 6.86 3.89 9.66
N PRO A 8 6.52 3.65 10.91
CA PRO A 8 5.17 3.57 11.48
C PRO A 8 4.46 4.93 11.50
N PRO A 9 3.11 4.95 11.58
CA PRO A 9 2.30 6.19 11.50
C PRO A 9 2.25 6.97 12.83
N VAL A 10 3.18 6.71 13.72
CA VAL A 10 3.25 7.32 15.07
C VAL A 10 4.53 8.12 15.23
N ALA A 11 4.49 9.16 16.06
CA ALA A 11 5.68 9.94 16.38
C ALA A 11 6.76 9.05 17.00
N LEU A 12 8.00 9.25 16.57
CA LEU A 12 9.18 8.54 17.09
C LEU A 12 10.11 9.53 17.77
N PHE A 13 10.52 9.23 19.00
CA PHE A 13 11.40 10.10 19.79
C PHE A 13 10.92 11.55 19.91
N GLY A 14 9.60 11.75 19.97
CA GLY A 14 9.00 13.09 20.02
C GLY A 14 8.91 13.81 18.66
N ILE A 15 9.41 13.23 17.59
CA ILE A 15 9.35 13.80 16.24
C ILE A 15 8.06 13.36 15.57
N PRO A 16 7.18 14.31 15.16
CA PRO A 16 5.93 13.98 14.49
C PRO A 16 6.17 13.41 13.09
N LYS A 17 5.17 12.71 12.57
CA LYS A 17 5.14 12.26 11.20
C LYS A 17 4.63 13.35 10.27
N ILE A 18 5.08 13.32 9.01
CA ILE A 18 4.71 14.32 8.00
C ILE A 18 3.40 13.94 7.33
N VAL A 19 3.25 12.65 6.96
CA VAL A 19 2.07 12.18 6.25
C VAL A 19 1.70 10.77 6.66
N SER A 20 0.58 10.61 7.33
CA SER A 20 0.12 9.31 7.82
C SER A 20 -1.38 9.07 7.68
N ASN A 21 -2.14 10.06 7.23
CA ASN A 21 -3.59 10.01 7.14
C ASN A 21 -4.15 10.86 5.98
N LEU A 22 -5.46 10.78 5.78
CA LEU A 22 -6.16 11.49 4.70
C LEU A 22 -5.95 13.01 4.77
N LYS A 23 -5.97 13.59 5.96
CA LYS A 23 -5.86 15.04 6.16
C LYS A 23 -4.48 15.56 5.75
N ASP A 24 -3.44 14.82 6.12
CA ASP A 24 -2.06 15.17 5.79
C ASP A 24 -1.85 15.13 4.28
N TYR A 25 -2.30 14.05 3.61
CA TYR A 25 -2.25 13.95 2.16
C TYR A 25 -3.03 15.06 1.47
N LYS A 26 -4.22 15.40 1.98
CA LYS A 26 -5.00 16.48 1.42
C LYS A 26 -4.23 17.80 1.48
N PHE A 27 -3.64 18.14 2.62
CA PHE A 27 -2.85 19.35 2.78
C PHE A 27 -1.68 19.42 1.78
N ILE A 28 -0.93 18.32 1.64
CA ILE A 28 0.25 18.29 0.76
C ILE A 28 -0.14 18.30 -0.72
N LEU A 29 -1.14 17.51 -1.11
CA LEU A 29 -1.54 17.39 -2.52
C LEU A 29 -2.31 18.61 -3.02
N ASP A 30 -2.99 19.33 -2.13
CA ASP A 30 -3.69 20.59 -2.47
C ASP A 30 -2.72 21.78 -2.51
N SER A 31 -1.54 21.69 -1.88
CA SER A 31 -0.57 22.80 -1.84
C SER A 31 -0.02 23.17 -3.23
N TYR A 32 -0.01 22.22 -4.15
CA TYR A 32 0.42 22.45 -5.53
C TYR A 32 -0.28 21.48 -6.48
N ASP A 33 -1.13 21.99 -7.37
CA ASP A 33 -1.86 21.18 -8.34
C ASP A 33 -0.99 20.80 -9.53
N SER A 34 -0.35 19.65 -9.45
CA SER A 34 0.46 19.07 -10.51
C SER A 34 0.33 17.56 -10.52
N LEU A 35 0.44 16.95 -11.69
CA LEU A 35 0.58 15.49 -11.82
C LEU A 35 1.87 14.97 -11.19
N SER A 36 2.89 15.83 -11.11
CA SER A 36 4.16 15.51 -10.45
C SER A 36 4.08 15.57 -8.92
N ASN A 37 3.05 16.20 -8.36
CA ASN A 37 2.74 16.15 -6.92
C ASN A 37 1.74 15.02 -6.67
N GLY A 38 2.24 13.83 -6.39
CA GLY A 38 1.44 12.63 -6.32
C GLY A 38 1.74 11.75 -5.11
N MET A 39 0.97 10.69 -5.01
CA MET A 39 0.96 9.74 -3.90
C MET A 39 1.51 8.38 -4.32
N ALA A 40 2.41 7.81 -3.51
CA ALA A 40 2.62 6.38 -3.46
C ALA A 40 1.61 5.79 -2.48
N PHE A 41 0.58 5.15 -2.98
CA PHE A 41 -0.42 4.52 -2.12
C PHE A 41 0.13 3.19 -1.59
N CYS A 42 0.56 3.18 -0.34
CA CYS A 42 0.96 1.94 0.35
C CYS A 42 -0.18 1.47 1.25
N SER A 43 -0.82 0.37 0.86
CA SER A 43 -1.97 -0.16 1.61
C SER A 43 -1.61 -0.55 3.04
N GLY A 44 -0.43 -1.15 3.27
CA GLY A 44 0.02 -1.57 4.61
C GLY A 44 0.38 -0.40 5.51
N SER A 45 1.19 0.55 5.02
CA SER A 45 1.58 1.72 5.82
C SER A 45 0.37 2.60 6.19
N LEU A 46 -0.62 2.71 5.30
CA LEU A 46 -1.87 3.42 5.64
C LEU A 46 -2.75 2.61 6.59
N ALA A 47 -2.81 1.28 6.44
CA ALA A 47 -3.61 0.41 7.28
C ALA A 47 -3.02 0.23 8.68
N SER A 48 -1.72 0.45 8.88
CA SER A 48 -1.08 0.42 10.21
C SER A 48 -1.59 1.52 11.16
N ASN A 49 -2.23 2.56 10.62
CA ASN A 49 -2.98 3.53 11.41
C ASN A 49 -4.45 3.09 11.50
N ILE A 50 -4.86 2.61 12.68
CA ILE A 50 -6.22 2.11 12.93
C ILE A 50 -7.33 3.13 12.63
N ASN A 51 -7.02 4.42 12.63
CA ASN A 51 -7.98 5.48 12.35
C ASN A 51 -8.18 5.72 10.85
N ASN A 52 -7.39 5.09 10.00
CA ASN A 52 -7.49 5.27 8.57
C ASN A 52 -8.55 4.36 7.94
N ASN A 53 -9.34 4.94 7.06
CA ASN A 53 -10.10 4.17 6.07
C ASN A 53 -9.35 4.25 4.73
N ILE A 54 -8.55 3.23 4.44
CA ILE A 54 -7.67 3.21 3.27
C ILE A 54 -8.45 3.25 1.95
N TYR A 55 -9.67 2.70 1.91
CA TYR A 55 -10.52 2.73 0.71
C TYR A 55 -11.01 4.15 0.44
N LYS A 56 -11.37 4.90 1.49
CA LYS A 56 -11.72 6.32 1.38
C LYS A 56 -10.51 7.15 0.94
N ILE A 57 -9.31 6.87 1.46
CA ILE A 57 -8.08 7.54 1.04
C ILE A 57 -7.82 7.26 -0.44
N PHE A 58 -7.92 5.99 -0.88
CA PHE A 58 -7.78 5.63 -2.28
C PHE A 58 -8.76 6.38 -3.18
N GLU A 59 -10.05 6.33 -2.88
CA GLU A 59 -11.10 7.01 -3.65
C GLU A 59 -10.89 8.51 -3.73
N THR A 60 -10.43 9.13 -2.64
CA THR A 60 -10.16 10.58 -2.60
C THR A 60 -9.01 10.97 -3.52
N PHE A 61 -7.92 10.21 -3.49
CA PHE A 61 -6.67 10.58 -4.18
C PHE A 61 -6.35 9.76 -5.43
N LYS A 62 -7.24 8.87 -5.90
CA LYS A 62 -7.00 7.95 -7.03
C LYS A 62 -6.42 8.61 -8.29
N LYS A 63 -6.80 9.88 -8.57
CA LYS A 63 -6.27 10.63 -9.71
C LYS A 63 -4.83 11.10 -9.53
N LYS A 64 -4.35 11.20 -8.28
CA LYS A 64 -3.00 11.64 -7.88
C LYS A 64 -2.11 10.46 -7.47
N ILE A 65 -2.61 9.21 -7.50
CA ILE A 65 -1.80 8.03 -7.21
C ILE A 65 -0.92 7.73 -8.42
N ASN A 66 0.41 7.73 -8.21
CA ASN A 66 1.41 7.47 -9.25
C ASN A 66 2.07 6.10 -9.09
N PHE A 67 1.93 5.46 -7.93
CA PHE A 67 2.46 4.13 -7.64
C PHE A 67 1.66 3.47 -6.52
N ILE A 68 1.53 2.14 -6.55
CA ILE A 68 0.84 1.38 -5.51
C ILE A 68 1.75 0.30 -4.92
N HIS A 69 1.89 0.31 -3.60
CA HIS A 69 2.41 -0.79 -2.81
C HIS A 69 1.25 -1.61 -2.25
N LEU A 70 1.15 -2.85 -2.68
CA LEU A 70 0.17 -3.80 -2.17
C LEU A 70 0.80 -4.60 -1.03
N ARG A 71 0.60 -4.13 0.19
CA ARG A 71 1.15 -4.66 1.43
C ARG A 71 0.02 -4.88 2.41
N ASN A 72 0.04 -5.97 3.17
CA ASN A 72 -0.93 -6.23 4.21
C ASN A 72 -0.26 -6.31 5.58
N VAL A 73 -0.93 -5.73 6.55
CA VAL A 73 -0.53 -5.74 7.96
C VAL A 73 -1.73 -6.13 8.82
N LYS A 74 -1.46 -6.57 10.03
CA LYS A 74 -2.48 -6.78 11.04
C LYS A 74 -2.16 -5.98 12.28
N ILE A 75 -3.14 -5.23 12.76
CA ILE A 75 -3.04 -4.48 14.01
C ILE A 75 -3.24 -5.45 15.17
N ASP A 76 -2.36 -5.38 16.16
CA ASP A 76 -2.43 -6.23 17.34
C ASP A 76 -3.54 -5.80 18.29
N LYS A 77 -3.83 -6.64 19.28
CA LYS A 77 -4.88 -6.44 20.29
C LYS A 77 -4.70 -5.15 21.10
N ASP A 78 -3.48 -4.70 21.28
CA ASP A 78 -3.15 -3.44 21.94
C ASP A 78 -3.53 -2.19 21.14
N LYS A 79 -3.90 -2.36 19.86
CA LYS A 79 -4.23 -1.29 18.89
C LYS A 79 -3.13 -0.25 18.68
N LYS A 80 -1.90 -0.57 19.07
CA LYS A 80 -0.72 0.30 18.93
C LYS A 80 0.36 -0.36 18.12
N SER A 81 0.48 -1.68 18.25
CA SER A 81 1.42 -2.51 17.52
C SER A 81 0.77 -3.06 16.26
N PHE A 82 1.57 -3.38 15.26
CA PHE A 82 1.14 -4.09 14.06
C PHE A 82 2.27 -4.98 13.56
N TYR A 83 1.93 -5.95 12.77
CA TYR A 83 2.90 -6.86 12.17
C TYR A 83 2.55 -7.17 10.71
N GLU A 84 3.56 -7.55 9.97
CA GLU A 84 3.46 -7.96 8.58
C GLU A 84 2.67 -9.25 8.44
N THR A 85 1.80 -9.35 7.43
CA THR A 85 1.05 -10.57 7.12
C THR A 85 1.20 -10.96 5.66
N ASN A 86 0.79 -12.18 5.31
CA ASN A 86 0.54 -12.53 3.93
C ASN A 86 -0.60 -11.66 3.37
N HIS A 87 -0.62 -11.47 2.06
CA HIS A 87 -1.54 -10.53 1.41
C HIS A 87 -3.02 -10.84 1.69
N LEU A 88 -3.37 -12.12 1.88
CA LEU A 88 -4.75 -12.54 2.14
C LEU A 88 -5.12 -12.62 3.64
N SER A 89 -4.18 -12.38 4.56
CA SER A 89 -4.36 -12.68 5.98
C SER A 89 -4.38 -11.47 6.91
N GLY A 90 -4.20 -10.25 6.38
CA GLY A 90 -4.16 -9.02 7.18
C GLY A 90 -5.50 -8.27 7.24
N ASP A 91 -5.44 -7.04 7.71
CA ASP A 91 -6.62 -6.20 7.90
C ASP A 91 -7.06 -5.47 6.62
N VAL A 92 -6.25 -5.52 5.57
CA VAL A 92 -6.60 -5.00 4.24
C VAL A 92 -7.37 -6.05 3.46
N ASP A 93 -8.63 -5.78 3.14
CA ASP A 93 -9.41 -6.56 2.17
C ASP A 93 -8.91 -6.24 0.75
N PHE A 94 -8.05 -7.11 0.23
CA PHE A 94 -7.51 -6.94 -1.12
C PHE A 94 -8.53 -7.19 -2.23
N VAL A 95 -9.57 -7.96 -2.00
CA VAL A 95 -10.63 -8.13 -3.00
C VAL A 95 -11.32 -6.78 -3.23
N LYS A 96 -11.65 -6.08 -2.15
CA LYS A 96 -12.24 -4.75 -2.21
C LYS A 96 -11.28 -3.73 -2.81
N LEU A 97 -10.02 -3.70 -2.35
CA LEU A 97 -9.02 -2.74 -2.84
C LEU A 97 -8.73 -2.93 -4.34
N ILE A 98 -8.52 -4.15 -4.79
CA ILE A 98 -8.24 -4.45 -6.20
C ILE A 98 -9.44 -4.05 -7.10
N LYS A 99 -10.68 -4.26 -6.66
CA LYS A 99 -11.85 -3.77 -7.40
C LYS A 99 -11.81 -2.24 -7.59
N LEU A 100 -11.40 -1.49 -6.58
CA LEU A 100 -11.25 -0.03 -6.68
C LEU A 100 -10.12 0.36 -7.65
N ILE A 101 -8.99 -0.33 -7.57
CA ILE A 101 -7.85 -0.12 -8.46
C ILE A 101 -8.26 -0.38 -9.91
N LEU A 102 -8.86 -1.52 -10.22
CA LEU A 102 -9.31 -1.87 -11.57
C LEU A 102 -10.34 -0.89 -12.13
N LYS A 103 -11.23 -0.36 -11.27
CA LYS A 103 -12.16 0.69 -11.67
C LYS A 103 -11.43 1.97 -12.09
N GLU A 104 -10.40 2.36 -11.35
CA GLU A 104 -9.55 3.51 -11.70
C GLU A 104 -8.74 3.26 -12.96
N GLU A 105 -8.17 2.05 -13.14
CA GLU A 105 -7.45 1.67 -14.34
C GLU A 105 -8.35 1.74 -15.58
N LYS A 106 -9.56 1.21 -15.52
CA LYS A 106 -10.57 1.35 -16.59
C LYS A 106 -10.86 2.82 -16.92
N ARG A 107 -10.94 3.70 -15.91
CA ARG A 107 -11.12 5.13 -16.12
C ARG A 107 -9.90 5.77 -16.78
N ARG A 108 -8.68 5.39 -16.36
CA ARG A 108 -7.43 5.90 -16.94
C ARG A 108 -7.30 5.49 -18.40
N SER A 109 -7.52 4.23 -18.71
CA SER A 109 -7.48 3.70 -20.06
C SER A 109 -8.44 4.44 -21.00
N LYS A 110 -9.70 4.65 -20.59
CA LYS A 110 -10.68 5.43 -21.36
C LYS A 110 -10.23 6.87 -21.65
N ASN A 111 -9.43 7.45 -20.75
CA ASN A 111 -8.91 8.81 -20.89
C ASN A 111 -7.47 8.85 -21.44
N LYS A 112 -6.97 7.74 -22.00
CA LYS A 112 -5.60 7.62 -22.54
C LYS A 112 -4.52 8.04 -21.53
N LYS A 113 -4.75 7.77 -20.23
CA LYS A 113 -3.76 8.03 -19.17
C LYS A 113 -2.96 6.76 -18.89
N VAL A 114 -1.75 6.97 -18.37
CA VAL A 114 -0.85 5.87 -17.98
C VAL A 114 -1.47 5.05 -16.84
N GLU A 115 -1.33 3.74 -16.92
CA GLU A 115 -1.66 2.80 -15.85
C GLU A 115 -0.83 3.10 -14.60
N ILE A 116 -1.36 2.68 -13.44
CA ILE A 116 -0.63 2.84 -12.17
C ILE A 116 0.29 1.63 -11.98
N PRO A 117 1.61 1.79 -12.00
CA PRO A 117 2.50 0.70 -11.64
C PRO A 117 2.24 0.26 -10.20
N MET A 118 2.19 -1.06 -9.99
CA MET A 118 1.94 -1.64 -8.66
C MET A 118 2.81 -2.87 -8.42
N ARG A 119 3.08 -3.16 -7.16
CA ARG A 119 3.85 -4.33 -6.75
C ARG A 119 3.40 -4.85 -5.39
N PRO A 120 3.61 -6.16 -5.10
CA PRO A 120 3.71 -6.63 -3.72
C PRO A 120 4.90 -5.92 -3.08
N ASP A 121 4.71 -5.32 -1.92
CA ASP A 121 5.79 -4.55 -1.28
C ASP A 121 6.70 -5.44 -0.47
N HIS A 122 6.15 -6.17 0.49
CA HIS A 122 6.86 -7.06 1.39
C HIS A 122 6.55 -8.53 1.11
N GLY A 123 7.39 -9.41 1.68
CA GLY A 123 7.20 -10.85 1.66
C GLY A 123 7.99 -11.52 2.78
N HIS A 124 7.38 -12.51 3.41
CA HIS A 124 8.03 -13.27 4.47
C HIS A 124 9.22 -14.06 3.96
N CYS A 125 10.17 -14.33 4.86
CA CYS A 125 11.28 -15.22 4.58
C CYS A 125 10.79 -16.67 4.60
N LEU A 126 10.68 -17.29 3.43
CA LEU A 126 10.09 -18.60 3.24
C LEU A 126 11.02 -19.54 2.50
N LEU A 127 10.89 -20.85 2.77
CA LEU A 127 11.63 -21.91 2.06
C LEU A 127 13.13 -21.60 1.98
N ASP A 128 13.69 -21.70 0.79
CA ASP A 128 15.14 -21.54 0.54
C ASP A 128 15.66 -20.14 0.88
N ASP A 129 14.80 -19.12 0.97
CA ASP A 129 15.21 -17.80 1.43
C ASP A 129 15.71 -17.83 2.88
N GLN A 130 15.25 -18.78 3.70
CA GLN A 130 15.66 -18.92 5.10
C GLN A 130 17.14 -19.34 5.25
N PHE A 131 17.71 -19.96 4.25
CA PHE A 131 19.09 -20.47 4.26
C PHE A 131 20.11 -19.50 3.64
N LYS A 132 19.65 -18.38 3.09
CA LYS A 132 20.53 -17.38 2.49
C LYS A 132 21.23 -16.54 3.56
N LYS A 133 22.54 -16.37 3.43
CA LYS A 133 23.36 -15.61 4.40
C LYS A 133 23.12 -14.10 4.39
N SER A 134 22.59 -13.57 3.30
CA SER A 134 22.38 -12.12 3.15
C SER A 134 21.00 -11.87 2.53
N ILE A 135 20.01 -11.73 3.40
CA ILE A 135 18.66 -11.34 3.02
C ILE A 135 18.21 -10.17 3.90
N ASN A 136 17.37 -9.32 3.33
CA ASN A 136 16.64 -8.33 4.10
C ASN A 136 15.28 -8.93 4.49
N PRO A 137 15.01 -9.16 5.77
CA PRO A 137 13.69 -9.60 6.23
C PRO A 137 12.59 -8.66 5.68
N GLY A 138 11.49 -9.26 5.20
CA GLY A 138 10.43 -8.50 4.54
C GLY A 138 10.62 -8.25 3.04
N TYR A 139 11.82 -8.48 2.50
CA TYR A 139 12.11 -8.24 1.08
C TYR A 139 12.61 -9.49 0.33
N THR A 140 12.26 -10.66 0.81
CA THR A 140 12.69 -11.93 0.23
C THR A 140 12.02 -12.20 -1.12
N ALA A 141 12.72 -12.92 -1.99
CA ALA A 141 12.23 -13.20 -3.34
C ALA A 141 10.99 -14.12 -3.31
N ILE A 142 11.07 -15.24 -2.59
CA ILE A 142 10.00 -16.25 -2.55
C ILE A 142 8.75 -15.65 -1.92
N GLY A 143 8.85 -14.94 -0.80
CA GLY A 143 7.72 -14.30 -0.14
C GLY A 143 7.03 -13.25 -1.02
N ARG A 144 7.79 -12.43 -1.75
CA ARG A 144 7.21 -11.47 -2.70
C ARG A 144 6.61 -12.14 -3.94
N MET A 145 7.18 -13.24 -4.41
CA MET A 145 6.59 -14.05 -5.50
C MET A 145 5.27 -14.67 -5.07
N MET A 146 5.16 -15.16 -3.84
CA MET A 146 3.89 -15.63 -3.27
C MET A 146 2.84 -14.51 -3.27
N GLY A 147 3.18 -13.34 -2.73
CA GLY A 147 2.28 -12.18 -2.74
C GLY A 147 1.87 -11.77 -4.14
N LEU A 148 2.79 -11.77 -5.10
CA LEU A 148 2.47 -11.48 -6.50
C LEU A 148 1.48 -12.48 -7.08
N SER A 149 1.64 -13.76 -6.76
CA SER A 149 0.72 -14.82 -7.21
C SER A 149 -0.69 -14.64 -6.61
N GLU A 150 -0.79 -14.37 -5.31
CA GLU A 150 -2.06 -14.09 -4.63
C GLU A 150 -2.78 -12.89 -5.25
N LEU A 151 -2.08 -11.78 -5.45
CA LEU A 151 -2.63 -10.55 -6.04
C LEU A 151 -3.08 -10.76 -7.49
N ARG A 152 -2.29 -11.48 -8.31
CA ARG A 152 -2.68 -11.83 -9.69
C ARG A 152 -3.91 -12.71 -9.71
N GLY A 153 -4.03 -13.65 -8.76
CA GLY A 153 -5.22 -14.48 -8.59
C GLY A 153 -6.47 -13.65 -8.32
N ILE A 154 -6.39 -12.69 -7.39
CA ILE A 154 -7.48 -11.76 -7.10
C ILE A 154 -7.84 -10.93 -8.33
N ILE A 155 -6.85 -10.32 -8.99
CA ILE A 155 -7.08 -9.52 -10.21
C ILE A 155 -7.85 -10.36 -11.24
N LYS A 156 -7.40 -11.59 -11.52
CA LYS A 156 -8.05 -12.47 -12.49
C LYS A 156 -9.49 -12.84 -12.11
N ALA A 157 -9.74 -13.00 -10.81
CA ALA A 157 -11.06 -13.38 -10.30
C ALA A 157 -12.09 -12.23 -10.32
N VAL A 158 -11.63 -10.96 -10.28
CA VAL A 158 -12.52 -9.79 -10.17
C VAL A 158 -12.50 -8.85 -11.39
N SER A 159 -11.75 -9.21 -12.45
CA SER A 159 -11.65 -8.46 -13.73
C SER A 159 -12.90 -8.56 -14.57
#